data_9d40379ad441d6dccb83d641e7301349
#
_entry.id   9d40379ad441d6dccb83d641e7301349
#
_cell.length_a   1.000
_cell.length_b   1.000
_cell.length_c   1.000
_cell.angle_alpha   90.00
_cell.angle_beta   90.00
_cell.angle_gamma   90.00
#
_symmetry.space_group_name_H-M   'P 1'
#
loop_
_entity.id
_entity.type
_entity.pdbx_description
1 polymer ?
#
loop_
_entity_poly.entity_id
_entity_poly.type
_entity_poly.pdbx_seq_one_letter_code
_entity_poly.pdbx_strand_id
1 'polypeptide(L)'
;YLTFHQIVYLMFNNRRKQMTDKTCAERVQEEYQSIEDDFIQASEFFDKYEEATEGEQIALEVFYKDLSEYEDFFDFIFNYGLCFDYVEKGTFTDQDRGYFRYQLSWGGPSDEFRIYVDYDKQITHIDYWFLDWGDGASIRVNENSLSYQVCEQFTEFQTEVA
;
A
#
# COMPACT_ATOMS: atom_id res chain seq x y z
N TYR A 1 26.92 14.67 14.03
CA TYR A 1 25.46 14.76 13.98
C TYR A 1 25.00 14.02 12.71
N LEU A 2 24.23 12.93 12.87
CA LEU A 2 23.59 12.22 11.76
C LEU A 2 22.49 13.11 11.19
N THR A 3 22.39 13.18 9.86
CA THR A 3 21.29 13.86 9.19
C THR A 3 19.98 13.10 9.43
N PHE A 4 18.84 13.77 9.36
CA PHE A 4 17.51 13.13 9.48
C PHE A 4 17.36 11.92 8.54
N HIS A 5 17.86 12.03 7.32
CA HIS A 5 17.89 10.94 6.33
C HIS A 5 18.73 9.73 6.79
N GLN A 6 19.86 9.96 7.45
CA GLN A 6 20.68 8.89 8.02
C GLN A 6 20.02 8.23 9.24
N ILE A 7 19.26 9.01 10.04
CA ILE A 7 18.49 8.48 11.16
C ILE A 7 17.35 7.61 10.67
N VAL A 8 16.60 8.07 9.67
CA VAL A 8 15.51 7.29 9.04
C VAL A 8 16.06 6.03 8.37
N TYR A 9 17.15 6.12 7.60
CA TYR A 9 17.83 4.97 7.00
C TYR A 9 18.33 3.96 8.04
N LEU A 10 18.89 4.42 9.16
CA LEU A 10 19.31 3.55 10.26
C LEU A 10 18.14 2.95 11.03
N MET A 11 17.03 3.66 11.18
CA MET A 11 15.79 3.12 11.77
C MET A 11 15.18 2.03 10.89
N PHE A 12 15.13 2.24 9.57
CA PHE A 12 14.68 1.25 8.59
C PHE A 12 15.60 0.00 8.58
N ASN A 13 16.91 0.19 8.59
CA ASN A 13 17.85 -0.93 8.60
C ASN A 13 17.90 -1.67 9.95
N ASN A 14 17.71 -0.99 11.09
CA ASN A 14 17.59 -1.66 12.38
C ASN A 14 16.26 -2.42 12.51
N ARG A 15 15.15 -1.92 11.99
CA ARG A 15 13.90 -2.69 11.89
C ARG A 15 14.11 -3.94 11.06
N ARG A 16 14.71 -3.85 9.87
CA ARG A 16 15.02 -5.02 9.02
C ARG A 16 15.87 -6.07 9.73
N LYS A 17 16.84 -5.66 10.55
CA LYS A 17 17.75 -6.59 11.24
C LYS A 17 17.12 -7.35 12.43
N GLN A 18 16.07 -6.78 13.06
CA GLN A 18 15.28 -7.46 14.11
C GLN A 18 14.14 -8.33 13.58
N MET A 19 13.83 -8.22 12.27
CA MET A 19 12.68 -8.89 11.65
C MET A 19 13.01 -10.26 11.03
N THR A 20 14.27 -10.67 10.97
CA THR A 20 14.71 -11.92 10.29
C THR A 20 14.27 -13.21 10.99
N ASP A 21 13.81 -13.13 12.24
CA ASP A 21 13.43 -14.33 13.02
C ASP A 21 11.90 -14.47 13.21
N LYS A 22 11.09 -13.47 12.78
CA LYS A 22 9.63 -13.51 12.90
C LYS A 22 9.00 -14.13 11.65
N THR A 23 7.96 -14.93 11.85
CA THR A 23 7.12 -15.46 10.76
C THR A 23 6.32 -14.36 10.07
N CYS A 24 5.81 -14.63 8.85
CA CYS A 24 4.89 -13.70 8.19
C CYS A 24 3.64 -13.44 9.01
N ALA A 25 3.11 -14.45 9.71
CA ALA A 25 1.95 -14.31 10.59
C ALA A 25 2.17 -13.32 11.75
N GLU A 26 3.40 -13.21 12.27
CA GLU A 26 3.77 -12.26 13.34
C GLU A 26 4.05 -10.86 12.81
N ARG A 27 4.26 -10.70 11.50
CA ARG A 27 4.63 -9.43 10.84
C ARG A 27 3.48 -8.79 10.08
N VAL A 28 2.59 -9.57 9.51
CA VAL A 28 1.57 -9.11 8.54
C VAL A 28 0.73 -7.94 9.05
N GLN A 29 0.38 -7.93 10.34
CA GLN A 29 -0.40 -6.83 10.91
C GLN A 29 0.40 -5.53 11.03
N GLU A 30 1.68 -5.61 11.41
CA GLU A 30 2.58 -4.45 11.52
C GLU A 30 2.90 -3.86 10.14
N GLU A 31 3.14 -4.71 9.15
CA GLU A 31 3.41 -4.31 7.76
C GLU A 31 2.18 -3.63 7.15
N TYR A 32 0.99 -4.22 7.31
CA TYR A 32 -0.27 -3.61 6.88
C TYR A 32 -0.52 -2.25 7.52
N GLN A 33 -0.31 -2.15 8.84
CA GLN A 33 -0.52 -0.87 9.55
C GLN A 33 0.41 0.22 9.03
N SER A 34 1.65 -0.12 8.68
CA SER A 34 2.58 0.85 8.10
C SER A 34 2.09 1.42 6.77
N ILE A 35 1.47 0.57 5.92
CA ILE A 35 0.90 1.01 4.64
C ILE A 35 -0.33 1.89 4.86
N GLU A 36 -1.21 1.49 5.78
CA GLU A 36 -2.39 2.29 6.14
C GLU A 36 -1.99 3.67 6.67
N ASP A 37 -0.95 3.73 7.52
CA ASP A 37 -0.42 4.98 8.06
C ASP A 37 0.18 5.87 6.94
N ASP A 38 0.88 5.29 5.95
CA ASP A 38 1.40 6.01 4.79
C ASP A 38 0.26 6.62 3.94
N PHE A 39 -0.80 5.85 3.70
CA PHE A 39 -1.96 6.33 2.95
C PHE A 39 -2.71 7.44 3.71
N ILE A 40 -2.91 7.28 5.03
CA ILE A 40 -3.52 8.32 5.87
C ILE A 40 -2.69 9.59 5.86
N GLN A 41 -1.37 9.49 6.02
CA GLN A 41 -0.47 10.63 6.00
C GLN A 41 -0.53 11.38 4.66
N ALA A 42 -0.53 10.63 3.55
CA ALA A 42 -0.61 11.23 2.22
C ALA A 42 -1.97 11.90 1.99
N SER A 43 -3.09 11.25 2.32
CA SER A 43 -4.43 11.84 2.22
C SER A 43 -4.54 13.13 3.02
N GLU A 44 -4.10 13.12 4.28
CA GLU A 44 -4.11 14.33 5.12
C GLU A 44 -3.21 15.45 4.57
N PHE A 45 -2.10 15.11 3.93
CA PHE A 45 -1.23 16.10 3.30
C PHE A 45 -1.95 16.80 2.15
N PHE A 46 -2.54 16.04 1.20
CA PHE A 46 -3.21 16.61 0.04
C PHE A 46 -4.45 17.41 0.41
N ASP A 47 -5.25 16.94 1.37
CA ASP A 47 -6.41 17.70 1.89
C ASP A 47 -5.97 19.05 2.48
N LYS A 48 -4.92 19.07 3.30
CA LYS A 48 -4.38 20.30 3.87
C LYS A 48 -3.76 21.22 2.82
N TYR A 49 -3.09 20.64 1.82
CA TYR A 49 -2.42 21.39 0.76
C TYR A 49 -3.43 22.11 -0.15
N GLU A 50 -4.56 21.45 -0.46
CA GLU A 50 -5.64 22.05 -1.27
C GLU A 50 -6.30 23.26 -0.58
N GLU A 51 -6.46 23.19 0.74
CA GLU A 51 -7.09 24.27 1.53
C GLU A 51 -6.11 25.39 1.95
N ALA A 52 -4.79 25.17 1.79
CA ALA A 52 -3.76 26.04 2.33
C ALA A 52 -3.53 27.30 1.49
N THR A 53 -3.14 28.38 2.15
CA THR A 53 -2.60 29.57 1.49
C THR A 53 -1.21 29.30 0.91
N GLU A 54 -0.76 30.10 -0.07
CA GLU A 54 0.57 29.94 -0.72
C GLU A 54 1.73 29.83 0.28
N GLY A 55 1.70 30.62 1.37
CA GLY A 55 2.75 30.53 2.40
C GLY A 55 2.70 29.25 3.22
N GLU A 56 1.52 28.69 3.48
CA GLU A 56 1.32 27.41 4.16
C GLU A 56 1.66 26.25 3.25
N GLN A 57 1.39 26.32 1.94
CA GLN A 57 1.80 25.32 0.95
C GLN A 57 3.31 25.16 0.92
N ILE A 58 4.07 26.26 0.86
CA ILE A 58 5.54 26.23 0.92
C ILE A 58 6.03 25.54 2.21
N ALA A 59 5.39 25.78 3.34
CA ALA A 59 5.76 25.14 4.61
C ALA A 59 5.44 23.64 4.59
N LEU A 60 4.32 23.23 4.01
CA LEU A 60 3.94 21.82 3.83
C LEU A 60 4.91 21.09 2.90
N GLU A 61 5.29 21.68 1.78
CA GLU A 61 6.27 21.11 0.84
C GLU A 61 7.64 20.89 1.48
N VAL A 62 8.08 21.82 2.33
CA VAL A 62 9.34 21.66 3.07
C VAL A 62 9.26 20.53 4.08
N PHE A 63 8.12 20.38 4.77
CA PHE A 63 7.93 19.38 5.82
C PHE A 63 7.66 17.99 5.25
N TYR A 64 6.85 17.89 4.19
CA TYR A 64 6.45 16.64 3.51
C TYR A 64 7.07 16.53 2.12
N LYS A 65 8.39 16.75 2.03
CA LYS A 65 9.11 16.81 0.76
C LYS A 65 8.84 15.64 -0.18
N ASP A 66 8.77 14.42 0.38
CA ASP A 66 8.56 13.20 -0.42
C ASP A 66 7.13 13.13 -0.99
N LEU A 67 6.12 13.70 -0.30
CA LEU A 67 4.74 13.77 -0.77
C LEU A 67 4.52 14.91 -1.77
N SER A 68 5.25 16.00 -1.64
CA SER A 68 5.14 17.16 -2.53
C SER A 68 5.67 16.91 -3.96
N GLU A 69 6.25 15.74 -4.21
CA GLU A 69 6.67 15.31 -5.55
C GLU A 69 5.48 14.79 -6.41
N TYR A 70 4.33 14.51 -5.79
CA TYR A 70 3.10 14.04 -6.45
C TYR A 70 2.09 15.16 -6.63
N GLU A 71 1.30 15.09 -7.71
CA GLU A 71 0.31 16.12 -8.03
C GLU A 71 -0.90 16.09 -7.07
N ASP A 72 -1.33 14.89 -6.70
CA ASP A 72 -2.45 14.65 -5.80
C ASP A 72 -2.34 13.25 -5.13
N PHE A 73 -3.33 12.92 -4.29
CA PHE A 73 -3.38 11.62 -3.63
C PHE A 73 -3.48 10.46 -4.62
N PHE A 74 -4.15 10.64 -5.76
CA PHE A 74 -4.30 9.61 -6.77
C PHE A 74 -2.97 9.32 -7.47
N ASP A 75 -2.22 10.38 -7.85
CA ASP A 75 -0.87 10.25 -8.38
C ASP A 75 0.07 9.56 -7.37
N PHE A 76 -0.03 9.90 -6.08
CA PHE A 76 0.72 9.22 -5.03
C PHE A 76 0.42 7.72 -4.99
N ILE A 77 -0.84 7.28 -4.90
CA ILE A 77 -1.17 5.85 -4.80
C ILE A 77 -0.81 5.06 -6.06
N PHE A 78 -0.87 5.70 -7.25
CA PHE A 78 -0.43 5.09 -8.50
C PHE A 78 1.08 4.80 -8.53
N ASN A 79 1.87 5.64 -7.88
CA ASN A 79 3.32 5.51 -7.81
C ASN A 79 3.82 4.80 -6.53
N TYR A 80 2.97 4.62 -5.53
CA TYR A 80 3.30 3.92 -4.28
C TYR A 80 3.58 2.43 -4.50
N GLY A 81 2.74 1.77 -5.30
CA GLY A 81 2.89 0.36 -5.67
C GLY A 81 3.66 0.14 -6.95
N LEU A 82 3.91 -1.12 -7.26
CA LEU A 82 4.64 -1.53 -8.47
C LEU A 82 3.73 -1.73 -9.67
N CYS A 83 2.56 -2.32 -9.47
CA CYS A 83 1.59 -2.57 -10.53
C CYS A 83 0.20 -2.89 -9.99
N PHE A 84 -0.79 -2.71 -10.86
CA PHE A 84 -2.14 -3.21 -10.68
C PHE A 84 -2.49 -4.11 -11.87
N ASP A 85 -2.80 -5.39 -11.61
CA ASP A 85 -3.07 -6.39 -12.64
C ASP A 85 -4.15 -7.40 -12.20
N TYR A 86 -4.61 -8.24 -13.14
CA TYR A 86 -5.51 -9.35 -12.84
C TYR A 86 -4.76 -10.67 -12.85
N VAL A 87 -4.87 -11.42 -11.77
CA VAL A 87 -4.30 -12.75 -11.61
C VAL A 87 -5.38 -13.79 -11.88
N GLU A 88 -5.22 -14.54 -12.98
CA GLU A 88 -6.14 -15.58 -13.39
C GLU A 88 -6.19 -16.73 -12.38
N LYS A 89 -7.38 -17.34 -12.24
CA LYS A 89 -7.54 -18.57 -11.46
C LYS A 89 -6.53 -19.64 -11.90
N GLY A 90 -5.88 -20.28 -10.93
CA GLY A 90 -4.92 -21.36 -11.17
C GLY A 90 -3.52 -20.89 -11.62
N THR A 91 -3.23 -19.59 -11.54
CA THR A 91 -1.87 -19.06 -11.76
C THR A 91 -0.89 -19.60 -10.72
N PHE A 92 -1.32 -19.71 -9.48
CA PHE A 92 -0.55 -20.28 -8.38
C PHE A 92 -1.17 -21.59 -7.88
N THR A 93 -0.35 -22.41 -7.21
CA THR A 93 -0.81 -23.65 -6.58
C THR A 93 -1.90 -23.33 -5.56
N ASP A 94 -2.98 -24.11 -5.58
CA ASP A 94 -4.13 -23.99 -4.66
C ASP A 94 -4.92 -22.65 -4.76
N GLN A 95 -4.71 -21.88 -5.82
CA GLN A 95 -5.50 -20.69 -6.12
C GLN A 95 -6.77 -21.08 -6.90
N ASP A 96 -7.91 -21.08 -6.23
CA ASP A 96 -9.20 -21.51 -6.78
C ASP A 96 -10.02 -20.38 -7.42
N ARG A 97 -9.60 -19.10 -7.24
CA ARG A 97 -10.29 -17.90 -7.75
C ARG A 97 -9.29 -16.91 -8.32
N GLY A 98 -9.69 -16.17 -9.38
CA GLY A 98 -8.97 -14.99 -9.85
C GLY A 98 -9.18 -13.80 -8.90
N TYR A 99 -8.28 -12.83 -8.94
CA TYR A 99 -8.34 -11.60 -8.16
C TYR A 99 -7.61 -10.47 -8.87
N PHE A 100 -8.00 -9.23 -8.63
CA PHE A 100 -7.17 -8.08 -8.93
C PHE A 100 -6.07 -7.95 -7.88
N ARG A 101 -4.86 -7.64 -8.32
CA ARG A 101 -3.70 -7.49 -7.47
C ARG A 101 -3.18 -6.06 -7.54
N TYR A 102 -3.08 -5.40 -6.38
CA TYR A 102 -2.26 -4.21 -6.23
C TYR A 102 -0.97 -4.64 -5.53
N GLN A 103 0.09 -4.78 -6.32
CA GLN A 103 1.38 -5.22 -5.82
C GLN A 103 2.18 -4.03 -5.32
N LEU A 104 2.60 -4.05 -4.07
CA LEU A 104 3.32 -2.95 -3.42
C LEU A 104 4.83 -3.13 -3.49
N SER A 105 5.31 -4.36 -3.27
CA SER A 105 6.73 -4.67 -3.34
C SER A 105 6.99 -6.01 -4.03
N TRP A 106 8.24 -6.20 -4.48
CA TRP A 106 8.70 -7.44 -5.10
C TRP A 106 10.04 -7.87 -4.51
N GLY A 107 10.18 -9.16 -4.27
CA GLY A 107 11.44 -9.76 -3.79
C GLY A 107 11.18 -10.65 -2.57
N GLY A 108 12.07 -10.65 -1.63
CA GLY A 108 11.90 -11.26 -0.32
C GLY A 108 12.24 -10.22 0.76
N PRO A 109 11.25 -9.68 1.48
CA PRO A 109 9.81 -9.95 1.37
C PRO A 109 9.11 -9.24 0.21
N SER A 110 7.88 -9.65 -0.08
CA SER A 110 6.95 -8.97 -0.99
C SER A 110 5.57 -8.86 -0.37
N ASP A 111 4.79 -7.87 -0.81
CA ASP A 111 3.45 -7.66 -0.32
C ASP A 111 2.50 -7.15 -1.40
N GLU A 112 1.23 -7.45 -1.22
CA GLU A 112 0.18 -7.13 -2.19
C GLU A 112 -1.21 -7.10 -1.54
N PHE A 113 -2.11 -6.29 -2.09
CA PHE A 113 -3.54 -6.43 -1.87
C PHE A 113 -4.13 -7.36 -2.93
N ARG A 114 -4.96 -8.30 -2.50
CA ARG A 114 -5.78 -9.19 -3.35
C ARG A 114 -7.23 -8.79 -3.24
N ILE A 115 -7.80 -8.30 -4.33
CA ILE A 115 -9.14 -7.76 -4.39
C ILE A 115 -10.02 -8.78 -5.12
N TYR A 116 -10.98 -9.34 -4.40
CA TYR A 116 -11.90 -10.33 -4.92
C TYR A 116 -13.23 -9.69 -5.27
N VAL A 117 -13.69 -9.92 -6.49
CA VAL A 117 -14.95 -9.37 -6.99
C VAL A 117 -15.94 -10.50 -7.32
N ASP A 118 -17.21 -10.18 -7.35
CA ASP A 118 -18.28 -11.05 -7.83
C ASP A 118 -18.52 -10.90 -9.35
N TYR A 119 -19.58 -11.52 -9.84
CA TYR A 119 -19.96 -11.47 -11.27
C TYR A 119 -20.41 -10.09 -11.72
N ASP A 120 -20.90 -9.25 -10.79
CA ASP A 120 -21.32 -7.88 -11.03
C ASP A 120 -20.17 -6.88 -10.85
N LYS A 121 -18.94 -7.41 -10.71
CA LYS A 121 -17.69 -6.65 -10.45
C LYS A 121 -17.68 -5.88 -9.14
N GLN A 122 -18.54 -6.26 -8.18
CA GLN A 122 -18.55 -5.66 -6.85
C GLN A 122 -17.51 -6.35 -5.97
N ILE A 123 -16.76 -5.57 -5.20
CA ILE A 123 -15.76 -6.09 -4.27
C ILE A 123 -16.48 -6.93 -3.20
N THR A 124 -16.10 -8.18 -3.09
CA THR A 124 -16.60 -9.09 -2.05
C THR A 124 -15.74 -9.03 -0.80
N HIS A 125 -14.46 -8.85 -0.98
CA HIS A 125 -13.48 -8.64 0.08
C HIS A 125 -12.10 -8.33 -0.48
N ILE A 126 -11.23 -7.80 0.38
CA ILE A 126 -9.84 -7.54 0.10
C ILE A 126 -8.99 -8.19 1.19
N ASP A 127 -7.95 -8.92 0.79
CA ASP A 127 -6.94 -9.46 1.68
C ASP A 127 -5.60 -8.78 1.41
N TYR A 128 -4.92 -8.32 2.47
CA TYR A 128 -3.53 -7.93 2.39
C TYR A 128 -2.65 -9.16 2.65
N TRP A 129 -1.70 -9.42 1.76
CA TRP A 129 -0.77 -10.54 1.82
C TRP A 129 0.65 -10.04 2.01
N PHE A 130 1.35 -10.68 2.95
CA PHE A 130 2.76 -10.50 3.18
C PHE A 130 3.49 -11.84 3.02
N LEU A 131 4.51 -11.87 2.14
CA LEU A 131 5.17 -13.09 1.66
C LEU A 131 6.68 -12.97 1.86
N ASP A 132 7.32 -13.97 2.47
CA ASP A 132 8.77 -13.98 2.70
C ASP A 132 9.33 -15.39 2.61
N TRP A 133 10.15 -15.66 1.56
CA TRP A 133 10.93 -16.90 1.36
C TRP A 133 10.20 -18.23 1.66
N GLY A 134 9.03 -18.43 1.12
CA GLY A 134 8.26 -19.67 1.28
C GLY A 134 7.36 -19.70 2.51
N ASP A 135 7.29 -18.59 3.26
CA ASP A 135 6.28 -18.30 4.27
C ASP A 135 5.35 -17.22 3.75
N GLY A 136 4.11 -17.19 4.22
CA GLY A 136 3.12 -16.19 3.83
C GLY A 136 2.00 -16.08 4.84
N ALA A 137 1.50 -14.87 5.02
CA ALA A 137 0.34 -14.61 5.85
C ALA A 137 -0.53 -13.53 5.22
N SER A 138 -1.81 -13.55 5.56
CA SER A 138 -2.75 -12.54 5.12
C SER A 138 -3.67 -12.10 6.25
N ILE A 139 -4.19 -10.89 6.10
CA ILE A 139 -5.25 -10.35 6.93
C ILE A 139 -6.36 -9.78 6.06
N ARG A 140 -7.57 -9.82 6.57
CA ARG A 140 -8.73 -9.16 5.95
C ARG A 140 -8.64 -7.67 6.14
N VAL A 141 -8.70 -6.91 5.03
CA VAL A 141 -8.74 -5.44 5.05
C VAL A 141 -10.11 -4.98 5.54
N ASN A 142 -10.11 -3.99 6.43
CA ASN A 142 -11.34 -3.41 6.95
C ASN A 142 -11.98 -2.51 5.88
N GLU A 143 -13.28 -2.67 5.62
CA GLU A 143 -14.05 -1.88 4.64
C GLU A 143 -14.05 -0.36 4.93
N ASN A 144 -13.79 0.04 6.17
CA ASN A 144 -13.71 1.46 6.56
C ASN A 144 -12.26 2.01 6.54
N SER A 145 -11.27 1.22 6.15
CA SER A 145 -9.86 1.66 6.05
C SER A 145 -9.61 2.45 4.77
N LEU A 146 -8.57 3.27 4.78
CA LEU A 146 -8.16 4.00 3.58
C LEU A 146 -7.57 3.05 2.53
N SER A 147 -6.87 1.99 2.95
CA SER A 147 -6.39 0.93 2.05
C SER A 147 -7.53 0.27 1.27
N TYR A 148 -8.70 0.07 1.90
CA TYR A 148 -9.87 -0.45 1.19
C TYR A 148 -10.34 0.51 0.09
N GLN A 149 -10.46 1.80 0.41
CA GLN A 149 -10.86 2.85 -0.54
C GLN A 149 -9.87 2.99 -1.70
N VAL A 150 -8.57 2.90 -1.42
CA VAL A 150 -7.52 2.88 -2.45
C VAL A 150 -7.71 1.70 -3.41
N CYS A 151 -7.93 0.50 -2.90
CA CYS A 151 -8.19 -0.68 -3.72
C CYS A 151 -9.50 -0.58 -4.53
N GLU A 152 -10.53 0.04 -3.97
CA GLU A 152 -11.81 0.31 -4.64
C GLU A 152 -11.61 1.24 -5.84
N GLN A 153 -10.87 2.34 -5.69
CA GLN A 153 -10.55 3.26 -6.80
C GLN A 153 -9.83 2.56 -7.95
N PHE A 154 -8.83 1.72 -7.68
CA PHE A 154 -8.15 0.95 -8.71
C PHE A 154 -9.09 -0.01 -9.46
N THR A 155 -10.00 -0.64 -8.74
CA THR A 155 -10.95 -1.61 -9.32
C THR A 155 -11.96 -0.91 -10.22
N GLU A 156 -12.48 0.24 -9.81
CA GLU A 156 -13.38 1.07 -10.62
C GLU A 156 -12.71 1.53 -11.91
N PHE A 157 -11.50 2.05 -11.84
CA PHE A 157 -10.75 2.50 -13.01
C PHE A 157 -10.55 1.38 -14.06
N GLN A 158 -10.23 0.17 -13.64
CA GLN A 158 -10.07 -0.96 -14.56
C GLN A 158 -11.39 -1.42 -15.20
N THR A 159 -12.50 -1.25 -14.50
CA THR A 159 -13.81 -1.66 -15.02
C THR A 159 -14.39 -0.67 -16.04
N GLU A 160 -13.95 0.60 -16.01
CA GLU A 160 -14.34 1.62 -16.99
C GLU A 160 -13.55 1.52 -18.30
N VAL A 161 -12.34 0.97 -18.27
CA VAL A 161 -11.43 0.90 -19.42
C VAL A 161 -11.54 -0.43 -20.18
N ALA A 162 -12.23 -1.44 -19.64
CA ALA A 162 -12.41 -2.77 -20.21
C ALA A 162 -13.78 -2.95 -20.85
#